data_665fa0364c1361c9c658c1cfa13ccadd
#
_entry.id   665fa0364c1361c9c658c1cfa13ccadd
#
_cell.length_a   1.000
_cell.length_b   1.000
_cell.length_c   1.000
_cell.angle_alpha   90.00
_cell.angle_beta   90.00
_cell.angle_gamma   90.00
#
_symmetry.space_group_name_H-M   'P 1'
#
loop_
_entity.id
_entity.type
_entity.pdbx_description
1 polymer ?
#
loop_
_entity_poly.entity_id
_entity_poly.type
_entity_poly.pdbx_seq_one_letter_code
_entity_poly.pdbx_strand_id
1 'polypeptide(L)'
;MTAPRRTILVTSALPYANGAPHLGHIVEYVQTDIWVRFQRMRGHDVLFIWASDAHGTPIMLKARQEGITPEELIQRVGVEQRRDFDGFGISYYNFHTTHSDENREITYEIYRRLTAAGHIRRETIVQANDEQAQMFLPDRYVRGTCPRCAAADQYGDSCEACGATYTPADLVNAVSVVSGTPPVQRDSEHLFFKLGNFEQMLREWTGGGRLQPAVGAKLGEWFDAGLRDWDISR
;
A
#
# COMPACT_ATOMS: atom_id res chain seq x y z
N MET A 1 17.17 -36.27 14.55
CA MET A 1 15.81 -36.26 13.97
C MET A 1 15.69 -35.07 13.03
N THR A 2 15.56 -35.28 11.73
CA THR A 2 15.30 -34.21 10.76
C THR A 2 13.87 -33.72 10.97
N ALA A 3 13.70 -32.40 11.10
CA ALA A 3 12.37 -31.80 11.18
C ALA A 3 11.52 -32.16 9.93
N PRO A 4 10.22 -32.38 10.07
CA PRO A 4 9.37 -32.75 8.94
C PRO A 4 9.45 -31.72 7.82
N ARG A 5 9.44 -32.17 6.57
CA ARG A 5 9.39 -31.29 5.39
C ARG A 5 8.12 -30.45 5.44
N ARG A 6 8.25 -29.15 5.21
CA ARG A 6 7.15 -28.19 5.20
C ARG A 6 6.98 -27.59 3.80
N THR A 7 5.75 -27.29 3.43
CA THR A 7 5.45 -26.38 2.32
C THR A 7 5.28 -24.98 2.88
N ILE A 8 6.03 -24.02 2.35
CA ILE A 8 6.10 -22.64 2.87
C ILE A 8 5.84 -21.68 1.73
N LEU A 9 4.82 -20.84 1.87
CA LEU A 9 4.58 -19.72 1.00
C LEU A 9 5.26 -18.49 1.59
N VAL A 10 6.04 -17.80 0.77
CA VAL A 10 6.76 -16.57 1.14
C VAL A 10 6.35 -15.44 0.21
N THR A 11 6.08 -14.29 0.80
CA THR A 11 5.86 -13.04 0.09
C THR A 11 6.74 -11.96 0.70
N SER A 12 7.00 -10.89 -0.04
CA SER A 12 7.67 -9.68 0.41
C SER A 12 6.81 -8.47 0.06
N ALA A 13 7.08 -7.30 0.61
CA ALA A 13 6.39 -6.08 0.20
C ALA A 13 6.53 -5.88 -1.30
N LEU A 14 5.44 -5.55 -1.97
CA LEU A 14 5.44 -5.39 -3.42
C LEU A 14 6.16 -4.08 -3.79
N PRO A 15 7.16 -4.12 -4.71
CA PRO A 15 7.79 -2.90 -5.20
C PRO A 15 6.79 -2.07 -5.98
N TYR A 16 6.67 -0.79 -5.61
CA TYR A 16 5.73 0.11 -6.26
C TYR A 16 6.24 0.54 -7.65
N ALA A 17 5.38 0.44 -8.67
CA ALA A 17 5.77 0.62 -10.07
C ALA A 17 5.83 2.10 -10.51
N ASN A 18 6.26 3.01 -9.63
CA ASN A 18 6.44 4.42 -9.95
C ASN A 18 7.91 4.82 -10.25
N GLY A 19 8.84 3.88 -10.15
CA GLY A 19 10.26 4.11 -10.41
C GLY A 19 11.14 2.91 -10.10
N ALA A 20 12.43 3.06 -10.36
CA ALA A 20 13.43 2.03 -10.11
C ALA A 20 13.57 1.72 -8.60
N PRO A 21 13.86 0.47 -8.23
CA PRO A 21 14.18 0.12 -6.85
C PRO A 21 15.42 0.87 -6.36
N HIS A 22 15.39 1.32 -5.12
CA HIS A 22 16.57 1.86 -4.43
C HIS A 22 17.09 0.88 -3.37
N LEU A 23 18.25 1.16 -2.78
CA LEU A 23 18.89 0.28 -1.81
C LEU A 23 17.98 -0.10 -0.63
N GLY A 24 17.13 0.81 -0.16
CA GLY A 24 16.17 0.53 0.91
C GLY A 24 15.18 -0.59 0.55
N HIS A 25 14.72 -0.64 -0.69
CA HIS A 25 13.89 -1.74 -1.20
C HIS A 25 14.69 -3.05 -1.28
N ILE A 26 15.91 -2.99 -1.81
CA ILE A 26 16.77 -4.17 -2.03
C ILE A 26 17.11 -4.87 -0.70
N VAL A 27 17.27 -4.13 0.41
CA VAL A 27 17.54 -4.72 1.73
C VAL A 27 16.46 -5.74 2.12
N GLU A 28 15.19 -5.38 2.00
CA GLU A 28 14.09 -6.28 2.33
C GLU A 28 14.08 -7.52 1.43
N TYR A 29 14.27 -7.33 0.14
CA TYR A 29 14.19 -8.41 -0.84
C TYR A 29 15.33 -9.40 -0.72
N VAL A 30 16.55 -8.90 -0.47
CA VAL A 30 17.72 -9.75 -0.20
C VAL A 30 17.55 -10.51 1.13
N GLN A 31 17.04 -9.87 2.19
CA GLN A 31 16.76 -10.56 3.45
C GLN A 31 15.73 -11.68 3.26
N THR A 32 14.67 -11.43 2.51
CA THR A 32 13.67 -12.46 2.17
C THR A 32 14.30 -13.61 1.39
N ASP A 33 15.11 -13.32 0.37
CA ASP A 33 15.79 -14.34 -0.44
C ASP A 33 16.77 -15.19 0.37
N ILE A 34 17.55 -14.58 1.26
CA ILE A 34 18.45 -15.30 2.18
C ILE A 34 17.64 -16.29 3.02
N TRP A 35 16.51 -15.86 3.59
CA TRP A 35 15.65 -16.74 4.38
C TRP A 35 15.04 -17.87 3.54
N VAL A 36 14.57 -17.56 2.32
CA VAL A 36 14.04 -18.54 1.37
C VAL A 36 15.08 -19.62 1.03
N ARG A 37 16.29 -19.19 0.66
CA ARG A 37 17.41 -20.12 0.35
C ARG A 37 17.74 -20.98 1.55
N PHE A 38 17.81 -20.40 2.73
CA PHE A 38 18.06 -21.16 3.96
C PHE A 38 17.00 -22.24 4.20
N GLN A 39 15.71 -21.94 4.02
CA GLN A 39 14.65 -22.94 4.19
C GLN A 39 14.71 -24.04 3.12
N ARG A 40 15.03 -23.70 1.87
CA ARG A 40 15.25 -24.67 0.80
C ARG A 40 16.44 -25.60 1.12
N MET A 41 17.55 -25.05 1.63
CA MET A 41 18.71 -25.85 2.08
C MET A 41 18.37 -26.79 3.23
N ARG A 42 17.39 -26.47 4.07
CA ARG A 42 16.85 -27.36 5.12
C ARG A 42 15.92 -28.45 4.58
N GLY A 43 15.69 -28.50 3.27
CA GLY A 43 14.84 -29.51 2.63
C GLY A 43 13.35 -29.16 2.63
N HIS A 44 12.96 -27.92 2.92
CA HIS A 44 11.58 -27.46 2.82
C HIS A 44 11.20 -27.12 1.38
N ASP A 45 9.90 -27.22 1.06
CA ASP A 45 9.30 -26.76 -0.17
C ASP A 45 8.95 -25.28 -0.01
N VAL A 46 9.64 -24.39 -0.71
CA VAL A 46 9.43 -22.95 -0.53
C VAL A 46 9.03 -22.28 -1.84
N LEU A 47 7.83 -21.76 -1.86
CA LEU A 47 7.29 -20.93 -2.94
C LEU A 47 7.45 -19.46 -2.55
N PHE A 48 8.41 -18.78 -3.16
CA PHE A 48 8.55 -17.32 -3.03
C PHE A 48 7.85 -16.68 -4.23
N ILE A 49 6.68 -16.11 -3.99
CA ILE A 49 5.89 -15.40 -5.00
C ILE A 49 5.91 -13.91 -4.71
N TRP A 50 5.95 -13.12 -5.78
CA TRP A 50 6.13 -11.69 -5.67
C TRP A 50 5.55 -10.97 -6.89
N ALA A 51 5.32 -9.64 -6.80
CA ALA A 51 4.74 -8.88 -7.90
C ALA A 51 5.13 -7.40 -7.83
N SER A 52 5.05 -6.72 -8.97
CA SER A 52 5.07 -5.27 -9.06
C SER A 52 3.71 -4.70 -8.62
N ASP A 53 3.70 -3.73 -7.70
CA ASP A 53 2.50 -3.00 -7.29
C ASP A 53 2.23 -1.86 -8.29
N ALA A 54 1.19 -2.04 -9.12
CA ALA A 54 1.02 -1.33 -10.37
C ALA A 54 -0.16 -0.34 -10.39
N HIS A 55 -0.76 0.01 -9.25
CA HIS A 55 -1.92 0.89 -9.21
C HIS A 55 -1.71 2.11 -8.30
N GLY A 56 -2.49 3.15 -8.55
CA GLY A 56 -2.60 4.33 -7.70
C GLY A 56 -2.24 5.64 -8.39
N THR A 57 -2.68 6.73 -7.78
CA THR A 57 -2.52 8.11 -8.27
C THR A 57 -1.07 8.49 -8.60
N PRO A 58 -0.04 8.13 -7.82
CA PRO A 58 1.34 8.47 -8.14
C PRO A 58 1.81 7.92 -9.49
N ILE A 59 1.37 6.72 -9.87
CA ILE A 59 1.67 6.13 -11.19
C ILE A 59 1.00 6.93 -12.31
N MET A 60 -0.28 7.27 -12.14
CA MET A 60 -1.02 8.07 -13.12
C MET A 60 -0.36 9.44 -13.35
N LEU A 61 0.03 10.13 -12.27
CA LEU A 61 0.67 11.44 -12.37
C LEU A 61 2.06 11.36 -12.98
N LYS A 62 2.84 10.34 -12.64
CA LYS A 62 4.15 10.08 -13.23
C LYS A 62 4.05 9.82 -14.74
N ALA A 63 3.12 8.97 -15.16
CA ALA A 63 2.85 8.69 -16.56
C ALA A 63 2.46 9.95 -17.32
N ARG A 64 1.55 10.77 -16.75
CA ARG A 64 1.15 12.06 -17.32
C ARG A 64 2.32 13.03 -17.46
N GLN A 65 3.20 13.11 -16.45
CA GLN A 65 4.41 13.94 -16.47
C GLN A 65 5.39 13.51 -17.58
N GLU A 66 5.48 12.20 -17.84
CA GLU A 66 6.34 11.64 -18.88
C GLU A 66 5.67 11.60 -20.27
N GLY A 67 4.38 11.97 -20.38
CA GLY A 67 3.63 11.96 -21.64
C GLY A 67 3.34 10.56 -22.19
N ILE A 68 3.25 9.56 -21.31
CA ILE A 68 2.95 8.16 -21.63
C ILE A 68 1.69 7.68 -20.89
N THR A 69 1.19 6.51 -21.23
CA THR A 69 0.07 5.90 -20.48
C THR A 69 0.55 5.26 -19.16
N PRO A 70 -0.33 5.11 -18.15
CA PRO A 70 0.00 4.36 -16.93
C PRO A 70 0.45 2.93 -17.22
N GLU A 71 -0.16 2.27 -18.22
CA GLU A 71 0.17 0.92 -18.64
C GLU A 71 1.59 0.83 -19.21
N GLU A 72 1.99 1.78 -20.06
CA GLU A 72 3.37 1.86 -20.57
C GLU A 72 4.39 2.09 -19.45
N LEU A 73 4.05 2.94 -18.46
CA LEU A 73 4.91 3.19 -17.31
C LEU A 73 5.13 1.91 -16.48
N ILE A 74 4.04 1.24 -16.07
CA ILE A 74 4.14 0.04 -15.20
C ILE A 74 4.81 -1.12 -15.93
N GLN A 75 4.61 -1.26 -17.25
CA GLN A 75 5.29 -2.27 -18.05
C GLN A 75 6.81 -2.03 -18.06
N ARG A 76 7.24 -0.80 -18.33
CA ARG A 76 8.66 -0.42 -18.33
C ARG A 76 9.29 -0.64 -16.97
N VAL A 77 8.68 -0.11 -15.92
CA VAL A 77 9.20 -0.23 -14.56
C VAL A 77 9.22 -1.69 -14.08
N GLY A 78 8.20 -2.49 -14.43
CA GLY A 78 8.19 -3.93 -14.12
C GLY A 78 9.35 -4.70 -14.76
N VAL A 79 9.73 -4.35 -16.00
CA VAL A 79 10.91 -4.92 -16.67
C VAL A 79 12.20 -4.49 -15.95
N GLU A 80 12.32 -3.22 -15.57
CA GLU A 80 13.49 -2.71 -14.84
C GLU A 80 13.60 -3.38 -13.46
N GLN A 81 12.51 -3.49 -12.71
CA GLN A 81 12.47 -4.19 -11.43
C GLN A 81 12.95 -5.64 -11.56
N ARG A 82 12.42 -6.38 -12.54
CA ARG A 82 12.83 -7.78 -12.78
C ARG A 82 14.32 -7.86 -13.09
N ARG A 83 14.83 -7.04 -14.00
CA ARG A 83 16.25 -7.00 -14.34
C ARG A 83 17.13 -6.76 -13.11
N ASP A 84 16.75 -5.81 -12.28
CA ASP A 84 17.53 -5.43 -11.10
C ASP A 84 17.50 -6.55 -10.06
N PHE A 85 16.35 -7.17 -9.80
CA PHE A 85 16.22 -8.30 -8.87
C PHE A 85 16.97 -9.54 -9.35
N ASP A 86 16.93 -9.84 -10.65
CA ASP A 86 17.72 -10.91 -11.25
C ASP A 86 19.23 -10.64 -11.12
N GLY A 87 19.63 -9.36 -11.25
CA GLY A 87 21.00 -8.90 -11.05
C GLY A 87 21.51 -9.10 -9.62
N PHE A 88 20.63 -9.01 -8.61
CA PHE A 88 20.91 -9.36 -7.22
C PHE A 88 20.77 -10.86 -6.94
N GLY A 89 20.39 -11.66 -7.92
CA GLY A 89 20.23 -13.11 -7.81
C GLY A 89 19.07 -13.53 -6.91
N ILE A 90 18.02 -12.70 -6.78
CA ILE A 90 16.84 -13.02 -5.96
C ILE A 90 16.09 -14.20 -6.58
N SER A 91 15.89 -15.27 -5.80
CA SER A 91 15.40 -16.58 -6.27
C SER A 91 13.88 -16.76 -6.11
N TYR A 92 13.09 -15.77 -6.54
CA TYR A 92 11.63 -15.91 -6.55
C TYR A 92 11.18 -17.05 -7.48
N TYR A 93 10.05 -17.68 -7.12
CA TYR A 93 9.39 -18.69 -7.97
C TYR A 93 8.61 -18.02 -9.10
N ASN A 94 7.90 -16.94 -8.77
CA ASN A 94 7.16 -16.14 -9.73
C ASN A 94 7.22 -14.66 -9.35
N PHE A 95 7.46 -13.80 -10.34
CA PHE A 95 7.34 -12.34 -10.25
C PHE A 95 6.32 -11.88 -11.28
N HIS A 96 5.22 -11.31 -10.83
CA HIS A 96 4.09 -10.91 -11.66
C HIS A 96 3.77 -9.41 -11.50
N THR A 97 2.56 -9.00 -11.75
CA THR A 97 2.06 -7.64 -11.56
C THR A 97 0.67 -7.67 -10.94
N THR A 98 0.35 -6.68 -10.11
CA THR A 98 -1.02 -6.47 -9.64
C THR A 98 -1.98 -6.02 -10.77
N HIS A 99 -1.44 -5.50 -11.89
CA HIS A 99 -2.21 -5.18 -13.09
C HIS A 99 -2.30 -6.40 -14.02
N SER A 100 -3.06 -7.40 -13.58
CA SER A 100 -3.29 -8.63 -14.33
C SER A 100 -4.75 -9.07 -14.24
N ASP A 101 -5.20 -9.87 -15.20
CA ASP A 101 -6.56 -10.42 -15.20
C ASP A 101 -6.80 -11.32 -13.99
N GLU A 102 -5.82 -12.15 -13.63
CA GLU A 102 -5.90 -13.05 -12.47
C GLU A 102 -6.08 -12.25 -11.18
N ASN A 103 -5.31 -11.19 -10.98
CA ASN A 103 -5.46 -10.34 -9.78
C ASN A 103 -6.83 -9.66 -9.77
N ARG A 104 -7.30 -9.17 -10.90
CA ARG A 104 -8.64 -8.55 -11.03
C ARG A 104 -9.75 -9.53 -10.67
N GLU A 105 -9.73 -10.75 -11.22
CA GLU A 105 -10.74 -11.77 -10.96
C GLU A 105 -10.78 -12.18 -9.48
N ILE A 106 -9.62 -12.43 -8.88
CA ILE A 106 -9.52 -12.79 -7.46
C ILE A 106 -9.95 -11.63 -6.56
N THR A 107 -9.58 -10.40 -6.89
CA THR A 107 -10.01 -9.20 -6.14
C THR A 107 -11.54 -9.07 -6.16
N TYR A 108 -12.19 -9.25 -7.31
CA TYR A 108 -13.64 -9.23 -7.40
C TYR A 108 -14.30 -10.37 -6.63
N GLU A 109 -13.71 -11.56 -6.65
CA GLU A 109 -14.23 -12.70 -5.89
C GLU A 109 -14.12 -12.45 -4.38
N ILE A 110 -13.00 -11.95 -3.90
CA ILE A 110 -12.82 -11.59 -2.48
C ILE A 110 -13.83 -10.51 -2.08
N TYR A 111 -13.97 -9.45 -2.89
CA TYR A 111 -14.93 -8.38 -2.63
C TYR A 111 -16.36 -8.91 -2.54
N ARG A 112 -16.79 -9.76 -3.48
CA ARG A 112 -18.13 -10.36 -3.47
C ARG A 112 -18.39 -11.20 -2.22
N ARG A 113 -17.39 -12.01 -1.80
CA ARG A 113 -17.50 -12.83 -0.59
C ARG A 113 -17.58 -11.98 0.67
N LEU A 114 -16.74 -10.97 0.79
CA LEU A 114 -16.75 -10.05 1.93
C LEU A 114 -18.06 -9.26 2.02
N THR A 115 -18.58 -8.83 0.88
CA THR A 115 -19.89 -8.13 0.80
C THR A 115 -21.01 -9.06 1.22
N ALA A 116 -21.07 -10.29 0.70
CA ALA A 116 -22.09 -11.28 1.07
C ALA A 116 -22.03 -11.66 2.55
N ALA A 117 -20.84 -11.66 3.16
CA ALA A 117 -20.64 -11.92 4.58
C ALA A 117 -20.90 -10.68 5.48
N GLY A 118 -21.27 -9.54 4.90
CA GLY A 118 -21.59 -8.31 5.66
C GLY A 118 -20.35 -7.55 6.18
N HIS A 119 -19.16 -7.85 5.66
CA HIS A 119 -17.91 -7.21 6.06
C HIS A 119 -17.56 -5.94 5.28
N ILE A 120 -18.38 -5.53 4.33
CA ILE A 120 -18.25 -4.28 3.59
C ILE A 120 -19.40 -3.34 3.97
N ARG A 121 -19.09 -2.07 4.19
CA ARG A 121 -20.09 -1.00 4.31
C ARG A 121 -19.80 0.10 3.31
N ARG A 122 -20.85 0.84 2.95
CA ARG A 122 -20.78 2.04 2.13
C ARG A 122 -20.92 3.27 3.01
N GLU A 123 -20.16 4.31 2.69
CA GLU A 123 -20.26 5.59 3.37
C GLU A 123 -19.92 6.71 2.39
N THR A 124 -20.69 7.79 2.45
CA THR A 124 -20.34 9.02 1.75
C THR A 124 -19.38 9.82 2.62
N ILE A 125 -18.21 10.12 2.08
CA ILE A 125 -17.22 10.97 2.73
C ILE A 125 -17.00 12.24 1.90
N VAL A 126 -16.52 13.30 2.56
CA VAL A 126 -16.14 14.54 1.90
C VAL A 126 -14.66 14.49 1.59
N GLN A 127 -14.30 14.69 0.31
CA GLN A 127 -12.91 14.68 -0.14
C GLN A 127 -12.55 15.95 -0.92
N ALA A 128 -11.27 16.30 -0.89
CA ALA A 128 -10.71 17.33 -1.74
C ALA A 128 -10.76 16.89 -3.22
N ASN A 129 -11.30 17.73 -4.07
CA ASN A 129 -11.40 17.51 -5.52
C ASN A 129 -10.73 18.66 -6.26
N ASP A 130 -9.90 18.32 -7.23
CA ASP A 130 -9.30 19.26 -8.17
C ASP A 130 -10.19 19.34 -9.42
N GLU A 131 -10.93 20.45 -9.56
CA GLU A 131 -11.84 20.62 -10.69
C GLU A 131 -11.09 20.80 -12.01
N GLN A 132 -9.90 21.38 -11.99
CA GLN A 132 -9.08 21.55 -13.20
C GLN A 132 -8.48 20.23 -13.67
N ALA A 133 -7.99 19.40 -12.74
CA ALA A 133 -7.48 18.06 -13.05
C ALA A 133 -8.58 17.02 -13.18
N GLN A 134 -9.83 17.34 -12.79
CA GLN A 134 -11.01 16.47 -12.76
C GLN A 134 -10.79 15.18 -11.96
N MET A 135 -10.19 15.32 -10.77
CA MET A 135 -9.89 14.15 -9.93
C MET A 135 -10.03 14.46 -8.44
N PHE A 136 -10.37 13.44 -7.66
CA PHE A 136 -10.21 13.50 -6.21
C PHE A 136 -8.73 13.44 -5.84
N LEU A 137 -8.35 14.20 -4.82
CA LEU A 137 -6.97 14.29 -4.38
C LEU A 137 -6.74 13.41 -3.15
N PRO A 138 -5.75 12.51 -3.19
CA PRO A 138 -5.20 11.94 -1.97
C PRO A 138 -4.66 13.06 -1.06
N ASP A 139 -4.68 12.85 0.25
CA ASP A 139 -4.32 13.88 1.23
C ASP A 139 -2.95 14.53 0.96
N ARG A 140 -1.96 13.75 0.54
CA ARG A 140 -0.61 14.24 0.20
C ARG A 140 -0.52 15.02 -1.11
N TYR A 141 -1.58 15.06 -1.88
CA TYR A 141 -1.69 15.90 -3.09
C TYR A 141 -2.38 17.25 -2.83
N VAL A 142 -2.68 17.51 -1.56
CA VAL A 142 -3.09 18.84 -1.09
C VAL A 142 -1.96 19.40 -0.23
N ARG A 143 -1.54 20.63 -0.49
CA ARG A 143 -0.57 21.36 0.30
C ARG A 143 -1.12 22.69 0.76
N GLY A 144 -0.64 23.13 1.92
CA GLY A 144 -1.08 24.39 2.48
C GLY A 144 -0.32 24.77 3.74
N THR A 145 -0.83 25.75 4.46
CA THR A 145 -0.26 26.19 5.73
C THR A 145 -0.86 25.39 6.88
N CYS A 146 -0.02 24.88 7.76
CA CYS A 146 -0.44 24.12 8.94
C CYS A 146 -1.37 24.96 9.84
N PRO A 147 -2.54 24.45 10.22
CA PRO A 147 -3.49 25.20 11.06
C PRO A 147 -3.00 25.37 12.52
N ARG A 148 -1.97 24.59 12.94
CA ARG A 148 -1.47 24.62 14.32
C ARG A 148 -0.23 25.49 14.51
N CYS A 149 0.76 25.36 13.63
CA CYS A 149 2.04 26.06 13.81
C CYS A 149 2.34 27.09 12.71
N ALA A 150 1.42 27.28 11.75
CA ALA A 150 1.55 28.18 10.61
C ALA A 150 2.77 27.91 9.69
N ALA A 151 3.37 26.71 9.76
CA ALA A 151 4.40 26.31 8.81
C ALA A 151 3.77 26.20 7.41
N ALA A 152 4.40 26.82 6.43
CA ALA A 152 3.97 26.79 5.03
C ALA A 152 4.30 25.43 4.38
N ASP A 153 3.64 25.15 3.25
CA ASP A 153 3.90 24.01 2.37
C ASP A 153 3.84 22.64 3.07
N GLN A 154 2.84 22.43 3.92
CA GLN A 154 2.62 21.17 4.63
C GLN A 154 1.63 20.28 3.88
N TYR A 155 1.76 18.94 4.04
CA TYR A 155 0.84 17.97 3.43
C TYR A 155 -0.54 17.98 4.09
N GLY A 156 -1.55 17.45 3.38
CA GLY A 156 -2.93 17.43 3.85
C GLY A 156 -3.26 16.44 4.97
N ASP A 157 -2.31 15.56 5.33
CA ASP A 157 -2.47 14.56 6.39
C ASP A 157 -1.70 14.90 7.67
N SER A 158 -0.58 15.63 7.54
CA SER A 158 0.30 15.88 8.67
C SER A 158 1.25 17.05 8.43
N CYS A 159 1.71 17.66 9.53
CA CYS A 159 2.71 18.72 9.52
C CYS A 159 4.10 18.14 9.81
N GLU A 160 5.03 18.30 8.88
CA GLU A 160 6.42 17.86 9.06
C GLU A 160 7.19 18.72 10.10
N ALA A 161 6.73 19.97 10.36
CA ALA A 161 7.39 20.86 11.29
C ALA A 161 6.97 20.62 12.76
N CYS A 162 5.70 20.31 13.05
CA CYS A 162 5.21 20.15 14.42
C CYS A 162 4.59 18.78 14.72
N GLY A 163 4.53 17.86 13.74
CA GLY A 163 3.97 16.53 13.92
C GLY A 163 2.45 16.46 14.08
N ALA A 164 1.73 17.58 13.92
CA ALA A 164 0.27 17.60 14.03
C ALA A 164 -0.37 16.83 12.87
N THR A 165 -1.42 16.06 13.17
CA THR A 165 -2.29 15.41 12.18
C THR A 165 -3.58 16.20 12.01
N TYR A 166 -4.09 16.25 10.78
CA TYR A 166 -5.31 16.97 10.39
C TYR A 166 -5.82 16.42 9.05
N THR A 167 -6.89 16.99 8.52
CA THR A 167 -7.42 16.66 7.19
C THR A 167 -7.03 17.74 6.17
N PRO A 168 -7.08 17.47 4.85
CA PRO A 168 -6.84 18.49 3.83
C PRO A 168 -7.73 19.74 3.97
N ALA A 169 -8.93 19.57 4.51
CA ALA A 169 -9.87 20.67 4.73
C ALA A 169 -9.43 21.65 5.84
N ASP A 170 -8.56 21.21 6.74
CA ASP A 170 -8.07 22.03 7.85
C ASP A 170 -6.90 22.94 7.45
N LEU A 171 -6.25 22.66 6.30
CA LEU A 171 -5.13 23.46 5.81
C LEU A 171 -5.57 24.88 5.44
N VAL A 172 -4.79 25.85 5.85
CA VAL A 172 -4.98 27.24 5.43
C VAL A 172 -4.33 27.46 4.05
N ASN A 173 -5.04 28.11 3.14
CA ASN A 173 -4.62 28.33 1.75
C ASN A 173 -4.23 27.01 1.04
N ALA A 174 -5.08 25.99 1.17
CA ALA A 174 -4.87 24.70 0.53
C ALA A 174 -4.83 24.83 -1.00
N VAL A 175 -3.86 24.17 -1.62
CA VAL A 175 -3.71 24.07 -3.08
C VAL A 175 -3.48 22.63 -3.51
N SER A 176 -3.99 22.28 -4.69
CA SER A 176 -3.67 21.01 -5.35
C SER A 176 -2.23 21.01 -5.84
N VAL A 177 -1.48 19.96 -5.55
CA VAL A 177 -0.14 19.73 -6.11
C VAL A 177 -0.20 19.47 -7.63
N VAL A 178 -1.37 19.05 -8.14
CA VAL A 178 -1.55 18.67 -9.55
C VAL A 178 -1.74 19.87 -10.44
N SER A 179 -2.63 20.80 -10.06
CA SER A 179 -3.00 21.96 -10.87
C SER A 179 -2.51 23.29 -10.30
N GLY A 180 -2.14 23.35 -9.02
CA GLY A 180 -1.85 24.58 -8.30
C GLY A 180 -3.10 25.39 -7.91
N THR A 181 -4.31 24.88 -8.17
CA THR A 181 -5.56 25.57 -7.83
C THR A 181 -6.09 25.14 -6.45
N PRO A 182 -6.88 25.97 -5.76
CA PRO A 182 -7.55 25.55 -4.54
C PRO A 182 -8.50 24.38 -4.81
N PRO A 183 -8.41 23.28 -4.03
CA PRO A 183 -9.36 22.18 -4.16
C PRO A 183 -10.73 22.56 -3.60
N VAL A 184 -11.79 21.97 -4.16
CA VAL A 184 -13.15 22.05 -3.64
C VAL A 184 -13.51 20.77 -2.87
N GLN A 185 -14.39 20.90 -1.88
CA GLN A 185 -14.89 19.75 -1.16
C GLN A 185 -16.06 19.11 -1.94
N ARG A 186 -16.00 17.80 -2.16
CA ARG A 186 -17.05 17.04 -2.85
C ARG A 186 -17.36 15.75 -2.13
N ASP A 187 -18.61 15.36 -2.16
CA ASP A 187 -19.06 14.06 -1.67
C ASP A 187 -18.55 12.94 -2.59
N SER A 188 -18.07 11.86 -1.97
CA SER A 188 -17.63 10.65 -2.64
C SER A 188 -18.15 9.42 -1.89
N GLU A 189 -18.77 8.47 -2.61
CA GLU A 189 -19.20 7.20 -2.01
C GLU A 189 -18.00 6.26 -1.92
N HIS A 190 -17.70 5.78 -0.73
CA HIS A 190 -16.60 4.89 -0.44
C HIS A 190 -17.05 3.56 0.14
N LEU A 191 -16.22 2.55 -0.07
CA LEU A 191 -16.39 1.20 0.45
C LEU A 191 -15.38 0.96 1.57
N PHE A 192 -15.87 0.54 2.72
CA PHE A 192 -15.05 0.28 3.89
C PHE A 192 -15.10 -1.19 4.27
N PHE A 193 -13.94 -1.81 4.45
CA PHE A 193 -13.80 -3.12 5.05
C PHE A 193 -13.85 -3.01 6.57
N LYS A 194 -14.79 -3.72 7.20
CA LYS A 194 -15.03 -3.71 8.65
C LYS A 194 -13.94 -4.52 9.37
N LEU A 195 -12.73 -3.95 9.48
CA LEU A 195 -11.58 -4.63 10.07
C LEU A 195 -11.81 -5.04 11.52
N GLY A 196 -12.58 -4.26 12.29
CA GLY A 196 -12.91 -4.56 13.68
C GLY A 196 -13.63 -5.90 13.88
N ASN A 197 -14.35 -6.41 12.86
CA ASN A 197 -14.98 -7.74 12.93
C ASN A 197 -13.96 -8.89 13.04
N PHE A 198 -12.69 -8.64 12.75
CA PHE A 198 -11.61 -9.63 12.73
C PHE A 198 -10.63 -9.47 13.89
N GLU A 199 -10.83 -8.53 14.79
CA GLU A 199 -9.89 -8.18 15.85
C GLU A 199 -9.51 -9.38 16.70
N GLN A 200 -10.49 -10.15 17.18
CA GLN A 200 -10.23 -11.32 18.02
C GLN A 200 -9.37 -12.35 17.27
N MET A 201 -9.76 -12.70 16.05
CA MET A 201 -9.01 -13.64 15.20
C MET A 201 -7.59 -13.15 14.93
N LEU A 202 -7.41 -11.86 14.68
CA LEU A 202 -6.10 -11.26 14.44
C LEU A 202 -5.22 -11.30 15.70
N ARG A 203 -5.76 -10.98 16.89
CA ARG A 203 -5.05 -11.08 18.16
C ARG A 203 -4.58 -12.52 18.43
N GLU A 204 -5.44 -13.52 18.21
CA GLU A 204 -5.10 -14.93 18.38
C GLU A 204 -4.06 -15.40 17.36
N TRP A 205 -4.21 -14.99 16.08
CA TRP A 205 -3.31 -15.39 15.00
C TRP A 205 -1.92 -14.77 15.11
N THR A 206 -1.82 -13.51 15.51
CA THR A 206 -0.54 -12.79 15.64
C THR A 206 0.13 -12.97 17.00
N GLY A 207 -0.60 -13.54 17.98
CA GLY A 207 -0.10 -13.80 19.33
C GLY A 207 0.84 -15.00 19.40
N GLY A 208 1.30 -15.31 20.64
CA GLY A 208 2.07 -16.52 20.91
C GLY A 208 3.51 -16.52 20.38
N GLY A 209 4.14 -15.37 20.18
CA GLY A 209 5.55 -15.25 19.78
C GLY A 209 5.82 -15.61 18.31
N ARG A 210 4.81 -15.56 17.46
CA ARG A 210 4.92 -15.83 16.01
C ARG A 210 5.60 -14.71 15.23
N LEU A 211 5.56 -13.50 15.78
CA LEU A 211 6.09 -12.28 15.17
C LEU A 211 7.37 -11.85 15.88
N GLN A 212 8.18 -11.04 15.19
CA GLN A 212 9.27 -10.33 15.85
C GLN A 212 8.72 -9.43 16.95
N PRO A 213 9.42 -9.27 18.10
CA PRO A 213 8.91 -8.52 19.25
C PRO A 213 8.47 -7.10 18.91
N ALA A 214 9.24 -6.37 18.09
CA ALA A 214 8.90 -5.01 17.67
C ALA A 214 7.61 -4.95 16.84
N VAL A 215 7.39 -5.93 15.94
CA VAL A 215 6.16 -6.03 15.15
C VAL A 215 4.97 -6.37 16.03
N GLY A 216 5.13 -7.31 16.97
CA GLY A 216 4.09 -7.66 17.93
C GLY A 216 3.69 -6.48 18.82
N ALA A 217 4.66 -5.70 19.32
CA ALA A 217 4.41 -4.50 20.10
C ALA A 217 3.61 -3.46 19.29
N LYS A 218 4.01 -3.23 18.04
CA LYS A 218 3.29 -2.27 17.16
C LYS A 218 1.86 -2.68 16.85
N LEU A 219 1.62 -3.96 16.62
CA LEU A 219 0.25 -4.48 16.46
C LEU A 219 -0.57 -4.32 17.75
N GLY A 220 0.05 -4.53 18.92
CA GLY A 220 -0.57 -4.29 20.22
C GLY A 220 -1.12 -2.86 20.33
N GLU A 221 -0.33 -1.85 19.98
CA GLU A 221 -0.76 -0.45 19.97
C GLU A 221 -2.01 -0.22 19.11
N TRP A 222 -2.07 -0.82 17.91
CA TRP A 222 -3.23 -0.69 17.03
C TRP A 222 -4.47 -1.37 17.59
N PHE A 223 -4.32 -2.54 18.19
CA PHE A 223 -5.41 -3.24 18.85
C PHE A 223 -5.95 -2.47 20.05
N ASP A 224 -5.07 -1.86 20.85
CA ASP A 224 -5.46 -1.10 22.05
C ASP A 224 -6.13 0.25 21.69
N ALA A 225 -5.73 0.84 20.54
CA ALA A 225 -6.38 2.01 19.97
C ALA A 225 -7.75 1.70 19.32
N GLY A 226 -8.06 0.42 19.11
CA GLY A 226 -9.21 -0.07 18.34
C GLY A 226 -8.98 -0.06 16.85
N LEU A 227 -9.27 -1.18 16.19
CA LEU A 227 -9.12 -1.31 14.74
C LEU A 227 -10.19 -0.48 14.02
N ARG A 228 -9.75 0.41 13.13
CA ARG A 228 -10.64 1.22 12.29
C ARG A 228 -10.95 0.48 10.99
N ASP A 229 -12.12 0.75 10.42
CA ASP A 229 -12.48 0.25 9.11
C ASP A 229 -11.53 0.79 8.04
N TRP A 230 -11.16 -0.05 7.08
CA TRP A 230 -10.28 0.34 5.97
C TRP A 230 -11.08 0.79 4.77
N ASP A 231 -10.79 1.99 4.28
CA ASP A 231 -11.24 2.43 2.97
C ASP A 231 -10.54 1.61 1.88
N ILE A 232 -11.33 0.84 1.12
CA ILE A 232 -10.86 -0.02 0.03
C ILE A 232 -11.22 0.51 -1.36
N SER A 233 -11.93 1.64 -1.41
CA SER A 233 -12.27 2.34 -2.66
C SER A 233 -11.39 3.58 -2.82
N ARG A 234 -10.70 3.68 -3.94
CA ARG A 234 -9.85 4.85 -4.27
C ARG A 234 -9.99 5.18 -5.75
#